data_31d0fbc3e9871376752bc5319f04b7ef
#
_entry.id   31d0fbc3e9871376752bc5319f04b7ef
#
_cell.length_a   1.000
_cell.length_b   1.000
_cell.length_c   1.000
_cell.angle_alpha   90.00
_cell.angle_beta   90.00
_cell.angle_gamma   90.00
#
_symmetry.space_group_name_H-M   'P 1'
#
loop_
_entity.id
_entity.type
_entity.pdbx_description
1 polymer ?
#
loop_
_entity_poly.entity_id
_entity_poly.type
_entity_poly.pdbx_seq_one_letter_code
_entity_poly.pdbx_strand_id
1 'polypeptide(L)'
;SGMLAANEACYGKRAIPSYNFSKAKTVVSLSADFLGTWLSPVEFNKQYSTNRKVKGENPELSRHIQFESMLSLTGSNADDRYTHKPSETGAVALALLNKLGGAVSAPSISDAKLSAGIQAAAKSLSDNKGAALVVCGSNDVNVQIIVNAINEAIGANGNTINWGITSNYRKGIDADMKKLADEISAGAIGGLLVYDCNPVYTYPDGKKLGEAISKL
;
A
#
# COMPACT_ATOMS: atom_id res chain seq x y z
N SER A 1 -10.42 2.06 -3.26
CA SER A 1 -9.15 1.34 -3.11
C SER A 1 -9.06 0.71 -1.72
N GLY A 2 -8.45 -0.48 -1.66
CA GLY A 2 -8.33 -1.24 -0.41
C GLY A 2 -7.59 -0.48 0.70
N MET A 3 -6.54 0.26 0.35
CA MET A 3 -5.81 1.12 1.29
C MET A 3 -6.72 2.17 1.95
N LEU A 4 -7.58 2.85 1.19
CA LEU A 4 -8.50 3.85 1.74
C LEU A 4 -9.51 3.22 2.71
N ALA A 5 -10.08 2.05 2.36
CA ALA A 5 -11.01 1.33 3.21
C ALA A 5 -10.33 0.81 4.49
N ALA A 6 -9.11 0.28 4.39
CA ALA A 6 -8.33 -0.14 5.54
C ALA A 6 -7.97 1.02 6.47
N ASN A 7 -7.57 2.16 5.92
CA ASN A 7 -7.27 3.36 6.70
C ASN A 7 -8.51 3.92 7.42
N GLU A 8 -9.66 3.88 6.74
CA GLU A 8 -10.94 4.23 7.36
C GLU A 8 -11.29 3.30 8.54
N ALA A 9 -11.12 1.99 8.34
CA ALA A 9 -11.38 0.99 9.37
C ALA A 9 -10.43 1.11 10.58
N CYS A 10 -9.13 1.38 10.34
CA CYS A 10 -8.12 1.45 11.40
C CYS A 10 -8.08 2.81 12.12
N TYR A 11 -8.29 3.90 11.38
CA TYR A 11 -8.01 5.26 11.86
C TYR A 11 -9.19 6.23 11.75
N GLY A 12 -10.34 5.77 11.25
CA GLY A 12 -11.53 6.61 11.01
C GLY A 12 -11.33 7.64 9.89
N LYS A 13 -10.28 7.52 9.09
CA LYS A 13 -9.93 8.44 8.00
C LYS A 13 -9.81 7.72 6.67
N ARG A 14 -10.74 7.96 5.74
CA ARG A 14 -10.67 7.47 4.37
C ARG A 14 -9.72 8.35 3.54
N ALA A 15 -8.43 8.25 3.80
CA ALA A 15 -7.39 9.05 3.17
C ALA A 15 -6.09 8.26 3.02
N ILE A 16 -5.22 8.69 2.10
CA ILE A 16 -3.84 8.20 1.98
C ILE A 16 -2.95 9.21 2.70
N PRO A 17 -2.25 8.81 3.79
CA PRO A 17 -1.31 9.69 4.48
C PRO A 17 -0.07 9.97 3.63
N SER A 18 0.69 10.98 4.01
CA SER A 18 2.03 11.20 3.45
C SER A 18 3.01 10.21 4.05
N TYR A 19 3.75 9.49 3.19
CA TYR A 19 4.84 8.61 3.57
C TYR A 19 6.17 9.34 3.44
N ASN A 20 7.02 9.25 4.47
CA ASN A 20 8.31 9.92 4.50
C ASN A 20 9.47 8.90 4.51
N PHE A 21 9.90 8.49 3.32
CA PHE A 21 11.02 7.58 3.14
C PHE A 21 12.35 8.17 3.61
N SER A 22 12.51 9.50 3.64
CA SER A 22 13.74 10.15 4.08
C SER A 22 13.97 10.06 5.59
N LYS A 23 12.92 9.75 6.38
CA LYS A 23 13.01 9.50 7.82
C LYS A 23 13.19 8.01 8.16
N ALA A 24 13.07 7.12 7.19
CA ALA A 24 13.13 5.68 7.43
C ALA A 24 14.58 5.17 7.36
N LYS A 25 15.07 4.59 8.46
CA LYS A 25 16.31 3.80 8.51
C LYS A 25 16.08 2.38 7.99
N THR A 26 14.86 1.86 8.12
CA THR A 26 14.43 0.58 7.53
C THR A 26 13.14 0.77 6.75
N VAL A 27 13.16 0.33 5.50
CA VAL A 27 11.97 0.24 4.63
C VAL A 27 11.70 -1.22 4.32
N VAL A 28 10.49 -1.68 4.57
CA VAL A 28 10.00 -2.98 4.12
C VAL A 28 8.84 -2.76 3.16
N SER A 29 8.95 -3.30 1.96
CA SER A 29 7.90 -3.19 0.95
C SER A 29 7.32 -4.58 0.63
N LEU A 30 6.00 -4.67 0.66
CA LEU A 30 5.22 -5.83 0.25
C LEU A 30 4.60 -5.53 -1.13
N SER A 31 5.32 -5.81 -2.19
CA SER A 31 4.90 -5.59 -3.59
C SER A 31 4.51 -4.13 -3.91
N ALA A 32 4.98 -3.14 -3.15
CA ALA A 32 4.78 -1.74 -3.47
C ALA A 32 5.96 -1.24 -4.30
N ASP A 33 5.73 -1.01 -5.60
CA ASP A 33 6.74 -0.44 -6.49
C ASP A 33 6.81 1.09 -6.33
N PHE A 34 7.26 1.54 -5.14
CA PHE A 34 7.25 2.95 -4.77
C PHE A 34 8.29 3.80 -5.51
N LEU A 35 9.28 3.18 -6.17
CA LEU A 35 10.20 3.89 -7.06
C LEU A 35 9.69 3.99 -8.50
N GLY A 36 8.73 3.12 -8.90
CA GLY A 36 8.21 3.07 -10.26
C GLY A 36 6.77 3.52 -10.42
N THR A 37 5.82 2.86 -9.75
CA THR A 37 4.38 3.01 -10.07
C THR A 37 3.48 3.27 -8.87
N TRP A 38 3.95 3.07 -7.63
CA TRP A 38 3.09 3.16 -6.45
C TRP A 38 2.95 4.60 -5.95
N LEU A 39 1.72 5.11 -5.90
CA LEU A 39 1.28 6.41 -5.38
C LEU A 39 2.02 7.63 -5.99
N SER A 40 3.17 8.01 -5.48
CA SER A 40 3.93 9.22 -5.85
C SER A 40 5.42 8.90 -6.08
N PRO A 41 5.76 8.15 -7.15
CA PRO A 41 7.12 7.63 -7.33
C PRO A 41 8.19 8.73 -7.44
N VAL A 42 7.89 9.88 -8.05
CA VAL A 42 8.84 10.99 -8.17
C VAL A 42 9.23 11.54 -6.78
N GLU A 43 8.24 11.75 -5.92
CA GLU A 43 8.45 12.18 -4.53
C GLU A 43 9.25 11.13 -3.75
N PHE A 44 8.84 9.86 -3.84
CA PHE A 44 9.45 8.78 -3.09
C PHE A 44 10.88 8.47 -3.54
N ASN A 45 11.19 8.59 -4.84
CA ASN A 45 12.58 8.52 -5.34
C ASN A 45 13.47 9.59 -4.70
N LYS A 46 12.99 10.83 -4.65
CA LYS A 46 13.72 11.94 -4.03
C LYS A 46 13.98 11.67 -2.54
N GLN A 47 12.95 11.23 -1.80
CA GLN A 47 13.04 10.92 -0.38
C GLN A 47 13.94 9.71 -0.12
N TYR A 48 13.77 8.62 -0.84
CA TYR A 48 14.53 7.38 -0.73
C TYR A 48 16.03 7.62 -1.01
N SER A 49 16.36 8.35 -2.10
CA SER A 49 17.73 8.64 -2.46
C SER A 49 18.48 9.49 -1.41
N THR A 50 17.76 10.24 -0.58
CA THR A 50 18.36 11.05 0.48
C THR A 50 19.12 10.21 1.50
N ASN A 51 18.59 9.04 1.86
CA ASN A 51 19.17 8.11 2.82
C ASN A 51 20.03 7.02 2.15
N ARG A 52 20.21 7.08 0.83
CA ARG A 52 21.02 6.14 0.05
C ARG A 52 22.25 6.78 -0.57
N LYS A 53 22.52 8.04 -0.23
CA LYS A 53 23.73 8.76 -0.64
C LYS A 53 24.83 8.56 0.39
N VAL A 54 25.99 8.10 -0.08
CA VAL A 54 27.21 8.04 0.73
C VAL A 54 27.63 9.47 1.05
N LYS A 55 27.65 9.83 2.34
CA LYS A 55 28.08 11.14 2.84
C LYS A 55 28.99 10.94 4.04
N GLY A 56 30.15 11.64 4.02
CA GLY A 56 31.12 11.56 5.10
C GLY A 56 31.88 10.23 5.16
N GLU A 57 32.67 10.07 6.21
CA GLU A 57 33.56 8.91 6.41
C GLU A 57 32.82 7.66 6.92
N ASN A 58 31.69 7.83 7.62
CA ASN A 58 30.87 6.74 8.16
C ASN A 58 29.39 6.90 7.68
N PRO A 59 29.08 6.55 6.43
CA PRO A 59 27.73 6.73 5.89
C PRO A 59 26.73 5.73 6.50
N GLU A 60 25.66 6.24 7.12
CA GLU A 60 24.51 5.43 7.48
C GLU A 60 23.53 5.38 6.30
N LEU A 61 23.40 4.21 5.68
CA LEU A 61 22.43 3.97 4.61
C LEU A 61 21.17 3.32 5.19
N SER A 62 20.00 3.74 4.68
CA SER A 62 18.75 3.05 5.00
C SER A 62 18.76 1.63 4.43
N ARG A 63 18.25 0.67 5.18
CA ARG A 63 18.07 -0.70 4.71
C ARG A 63 16.71 -0.86 4.02
N HIS A 64 16.70 -1.44 2.84
CA HIS A 64 15.49 -1.72 2.08
C HIS A 64 15.32 -3.23 1.84
N ILE A 65 14.22 -3.78 2.34
CA ILE A 65 13.86 -5.19 2.17
C ILE A 65 12.56 -5.26 1.35
N GLN A 66 12.63 -5.94 0.20
CA GLN A 66 11.52 -6.09 -0.73
C GLN A 66 10.99 -7.51 -0.73
N PHE A 67 9.67 -7.66 -0.54
CA PHE A 67 8.93 -8.89 -0.77
C PHE A 67 8.02 -8.68 -1.97
N GLU A 68 8.20 -9.46 -3.05
CA GLU A 68 7.43 -9.28 -4.29
C GLU A 68 7.39 -10.54 -5.14
N SER A 69 6.41 -10.63 -6.05
CA SER A 69 6.24 -11.78 -6.93
C SER A 69 7.02 -11.66 -8.23
N MET A 70 7.19 -10.44 -8.73
CA MET A 70 7.93 -10.13 -9.95
C MET A 70 8.92 -9.00 -9.69
N LEU A 71 10.01 -8.95 -10.44
CA LEU A 71 11.03 -7.93 -10.26
C LEU A 71 10.47 -6.56 -10.70
N SER A 72 10.33 -5.66 -9.72
CA SER A 72 9.97 -4.26 -9.93
C SER A 72 11.22 -3.36 -9.96
N LEU A 73 11.04 -2.09 -10.36
CA LEU A 73 12.10 -1.09 -10.23
C LEU A 73 12.53 -0.94 -8.75
N THR A 74 11.57 -0.98 -7.84
CA THR A 74 11.81 -0.95 -6.39
C THR A 74 12.61 -2.16 -5.94
N GLY A 75 12.22 -3.37 -6.38
CA GLY A 75 12.92 -4.61 -6.02
C GLY A 75 14.34 -4.71 -6.58
N SER A 76 14.61 -4.11 -7.74
CA SER A 76 15.97 -4.05 -8.30
C SER A 76 16.92 -3.14 -7.52
N ASN A 77 16.38 -2.25 -6.69
CA ASN A 77 17.14 -1.33 -5.83
C ASN A 77 17.16 -1.75 -4.35
N ALA A 78 16.55 -2.89 -4.00
CA ALA A 78 16.52 -3.38 -2.63
C ALA A 78 17.88 -3.99 -2.22
N ASP A 79 18.20 -3.88 -0.92
CA ASP A 79 19.38 -4.56 -0.35
C ASP A 79 19.12 -6.06 -0.22
N ASP A 80 17.90 -6.41 0.18
CA ASP A 80 17.44 -7.79 0.28
C ASP A 80 16.11 -7.95 -0.47
N ARG A 81 16.03 -8.96 -1.33
CA ARG A 81 14.82 -9.27 -2.09
C ARG A 81 14.39 -10.72 -1.88
N TYR A 82 13.13 -10.90 -1.52
CA TYR A 82 12.50 -12.20 -1.31
C TYR A 82 11.27 -12.33 -2.20
N THR A 83 11.13 -13.49 -2.84
CA THR A 83 10.00 -13.77 -3.73
C THR A 83 8.94 -14.61 -3.04
N HIS A 84 7.67 -14.32 -3.33
CA HIS A 84 6.51 -15.09 -2.91
C HIS A 84 5.44 -15.07 -3.99
N LYS A 85 4.45 -15.95 -3.92
CA LYS A 85 3.28 -15.90 -4.82
C LYS A 85 2.39 -14.71 -4.46
N PRO A 86 1.69 -14.07 -5.42
CA PRO A 86 0.76 -12.97 -5.13
C PRO A 86 -0.26 -13.31 -4.06
N SER A 87 -0.76 -14.56 -4.04
CA SER A 87 -1.70 -15.07 -3.04
C SER A 87 -1.11 -15.20 -1.62
N GLU A 88 0.21 -15.17 -1.47
CA GLU A 88 0.90 -15.32 -0.19
C GLU A 88 1.21 -13.98 0.49
N THR A 89 0.93 -12.84 -0.16
CA THR A 89 1.23 -11.50 0.40
C THR A 89 0.61 -11.29 1.78
N GLY A 90 -0.63 -11.73 1.99
CA GLY A 90 -1.29 -11.67 3.30
C GLY A 90 -0.62 -12.57 4.34
N ALA A 91 -0.16 -13.76 3.94
CA ALA A 91 0.57 -14.69 4.82
C ALA A 91 1.92 -14.10 5.25
N VAL A 92 2.65 -13.48 4.31
CA VAL A 92 3.91 -12.76 4.61
C VAL A 92 3.68 -11.61 5.58
N ALA A 93 2.64 -10.79 5.36
CA ALA A 93 2.28 -9.69 6.25
C ALA A 93 1.91 -10.18 7.66
N LEU A 94 1.08 -11.23 7.77
CA LEU A 94 0.72 -11.83 9.07
C LEU A 94 1.92 -12.41 9.81
N ALA A 95 2.81 -13.12 9.09
CA ALA A 95 4.02 -13.67 9.67
C ALA A 95 4.95 -12.55 10.18
N LEU A 96 5.05 -11.44 9.45
CA LEU A 96 5.84 -10.27 9.86
C LEU A 96 5.23 -9.62 11.11
N LEU A 97 3.90 -9.41 11.15
CA LEU A 97 3.21 -8.86 12.32
C LEU A 97 3.38 -9.75 13.57
N ASN A 98 3.25 -11.08 13.41
CA ASN A 98 3.48 -12.03 14.51
C ASN A 98 4.91 -11.91 15.07
N LYS A 99 5.93 -11.83 14.19
CA LYS A 99 7.34 -11.66 14.61
C LYS A 99 7.61 -10.32 15.32
N LEU A 100 6.77 -9.31 15.10
CA LEU A 100 6.84 -8.02 15.78
C LEU A 100 6.07 -8.00 17.10
N GLY A 101 5.53 -9.15 17.54
CA GLY A 101 4.79 -9.28 18.79
C GLY A 101 3.29 -9.06 18.66
N GLY A 102 2.75 -8.99 17.45
CA GLY A 102 1.30 -8.94 17.25
C GLY A 102 0.62 -10.24 17.71
N ALA A 103 -0.51 -10.11 18.41
CA ALA A 103 -1.30 -11.24 18.91
C ALA A 103 -2.13 -11.89 17.80
N VAL A 104 -1.46 -12.39 16.76
CA VAL A 104 -2.06 -13.04 15.59
C VAL A 104 -1.44 -14.40 15.34
N SER A 105 -2.24 -15.36 14.89
CA SER A 105 -1.71 -16.62 14.38
C SER A 105 -1.16 -16.42 12.97
N ALA A 106 0.15 -16.64 12.79
CA ALA A 106 0.75 -16.59 11.48
C ALA A 106 0.66 -17.96 10.79
N PRO A 107 0.36 -18.00 9.48
CA PRO A 107 0.43 -19.24 8.73
C PRO A 107 1.88 -19.72 8.61
N SER A 108 2.06 -21.03 8.44
CA SER A 108 3.37 -21.61 8.20
C SER A 108 3.90 -21.16 6.84
N ILE A 109 5.12 -20.64 6.81
CA ILE A 109 5.86 -20.30 5.60
C ILE A 109 6.83 -21.46 5.33
N SER A 110 6.54 -22.27 4.32
CA SER A 110 7.32 -23.46 3.97
C SER A 110 8.66 -23.15 3.29
N ASP A 111 8.74 -22.02 2.58
CA ASP A 111 9.99 -21.56 1.96
C ASP A 111 10.94 -21.02 3.03
N ALA A 112 12.06 -21.72 3.21
CA ALA A 112 13.06 -21.37 4.24
C ALA A 112 13.71 -20.01 3.99
N LYS A 113 13.96 -19.65 2.71
CA LYS A 113 14.54 -18.35 2.34
C LYS A 113 13.58 -17.21 2.64
N LEU A 114 12.29 -17.38 2.28
CA LEU A 114 11.25 -16.41 2.59
C LEU A 114 11.05 -16.26 4.11
N SER A 115 11.03 -17.37 4.85
CA SER A 115 10.91 -17.36 6.31
C SER A 115 12.09 -16.64 6.98
N ALA A 116 13.32 -16.88 6.52
CA ALA A 116 14.51 -16.17 7.00
C ALA A 116 14.44 -14.66 6.66
N GLY A 117 13.94 -14.32 5.49
CA GLY A 117 13.71 -12.92 5.07
C GLY A 117 12.71 -12.19 5.96
N ILE A 118 11.60 -12.84 6.32
CA ILE A 118 10.61 -12.29 7.24
C ILE A 118 11.24 -12.05 8.63
N GLN A 119 12.05 -12.99 9.10
CA GLN A 119 12.77 -12.84 10.37
C GLN A 119 13.75 -11.66 10.34
N ALA A 120 14.53 -11.53 9.28
CA ALA A 120 15.46 -10.43 9.08
C ALA A 120 14.76 -9.07 9.00
N ALA A 121 13.62 -9.02 8.29
CA ALA A 121 12.78 -7.82 8.20
C ALA A 121 12.21 -7.44 9.57
N ALA A 122 11.64 -8.38 10.31
CA ALA A 122 11.10 -8.13 11.65
C ALA A 122 12.19 -7.59 12.60
N LYS A 123 13.38 -8.19 12.57
CA LYS A 123 14.52 -7.72 13.37
C LYS A 123 14.89 -6.28 13.00
N SER A 124 15.06 -5.98 11.71
CA SER A 124 15.44 -4.64 11.24
C SER A 124 14.40 -3.58 11.58
N LEU A 125 13.10 -3.91 11.48
CA LEU A 125 11.99 -3.06 11.89
C LEU A 125 11.99 -2.80 13.40
N SER A 126 12.22 -3.83 14.21
CA SER A 126 12.29 -3.71 15.68
C SER A 126 13.48 -2.88 16.15
N ASP A 127 14.63 -3.06 15.52
CA ASP A 127 15.86 -2.31 15.84
C ASP A 127 15.72 -0.80 15.51
N ASN A 128 14.80 -0.45 14.59
CA ASN A 128 14.59 0.93 14.12
C ASN A 128 13.16 1.43 14.38
N LYS A 129 12.53 1.05 15.50
CA LYS A 129 11.19 1.58 15.88
C LYS A 129 11.19 3.11 15.86
N GLY A 130 10.11 3.70 15.35
CA GLY A 130 9.97 5.15 15.13
C GLY A 130 10.70 5.69 13.89
N ALA A 131 11.67 4.94 13.35
CA ALA A 131 12.41 5.27 12.13
C ALA A 131 12.34 4.13 11.10
N ALA A 132 11.23 3.40 11.08
CA ALA A 132 10.96 2.33 10.13
C ALA A 132 9.65 2.59 9.39
N LEU A 133 9.50 2.00 8.20
CA LEU A 133 8.31 2.15 7.36
C LEU A 133 8.00 0.84 6.66
N VAL A 134 6.73 0.43 6.71
CA VAL A 134 6.21 -0.69 5.92
C VAL A 134 5.17 -0.20 4.94
N VAL A 135 5.33 -0.52 3.66
CA VAL A 135 4.40 -0.17 2.59
C VAL A 135 3.93 -1.42 1.84
N CYS A 136 2.71 -1.36 1.28
CA CYS A 136 2.14 -2.50 0.57
C CYS A 136 1.40 -2.06 -0.71
N GLY A 137 1.66 -2.77 -1.80
CA GLY A 137 1.01 -2.54 -3.10
C GLY A 137 -0.33 -3.28 -3.27
N SER A 138 -0.72 -4.15 -2.32
CA SER A 138 -1.98 -4.90 -2.41
C SER A 138 -3.19 -3.98 -2.36
N ASN A 139 -4.23 -4.33 -3.14
CA ASN A 139 -5.54 -3.68 -3.05
C ASN A 139 -6.53 -4.44 -2.14
N ASP A 140 -6.08 -5.51 -1.49
CA ASP A 140 -6.87 -6.24 -0.50
C ASP A 140 -6.93 -5.43 0.81
N VAL A 141 -8.16 -5.20 1.30
CA VAL A 141 -8.42 -4.42 2.52
C VAL A 141 -7.79 -5.09 3.75
N ASN A 142 -7.89 -6.41 3.86
CA ASN A 142 -7.39 -7.14 5.03
C ASN A 142 -5.85 -7.09 5.07
N VAL A 143 -5.18 -7.23 3.91
CA VAL A 143 -3.72 -7.09 3.84
C VAL A 143 -3.28 -5.68 4.26
N GLN A 144 -4.00 -4.65 3.84
CA GLN A 144 -3.69 -3.26 4.24
C GLN A 144 -3.95 -3.03 5.74
N ILE A 145 -4.98 -3.64 6.34
CA ILE A 145 -5.22 -3.61 7.80
C ILE A 145 -4.04 -4.22 8.55
N ILE A 146 -3.51 -5.36 8.09
CA ILE A 146 -2.33 -5.99 8.71
C ILE A 146 -1.12 -5.05 8.60
N VAL A 147 -0.91 -4.41 7.45
CA VAL A 147 0.19 -3.44 7.26
C VAL A 147 0.04 -2.22 8.16
N ASN A 148 -1.18 -1.73 8.36
CA ASN A 148 -1.46 -0.67 9.34
C ASN A 148 -1.10 -1.10 10.76
N ALA A 149 -1.45 -2.34 11.16
CA ALA A 149 -1.08 -2.89 12.46
C ALA A 149 0.45 -3.05 12.62
N ILE A 150 1.17 -3.43 11.56
CA ILE A 150 2.63 -3.47 11.56
C ILE A 150 3.20 -2.06 11.79
N ASN A 151 2.72 -1.06 11.04
CA ASN A 151 3.18 0.32 11.17
C ASN A 151 2.89 0.91 12.55
N GLU A 152 1.79 0.51 13.19
CA GLU A 152 1.49 0.86 14.58
C GLU A 152 2.51 0.21 15.54
N ALA A 153 2.76 -1.08 15.40
CA ALA A 153 3.69 -1.84 16.26
C ALA A 153 5.14 -1.32 16.21
N ILE A 154 5.55 -0.75 15.06
CA ILE A 154 6.88 -0.16 14.88
C ILE A 154 6.91 1.36 15.14
N GLY A 155 5.79 1.98 15.53
CA GLY A 155 5.72 3.42 15.81
C GLY A 155 5.93 4.31 14.59
N ALA A 156 5.47 3.89 13.41
CA ALA A 156 5.60 4.64 12.16
C ALA A 156 4.69 5.88 12.12
N ASN A 157 3.49 5.79 12.71
CA ASN A 157 2.52 6.88 12.75
C ASN A 157 3.05 8.08 13.53
N GLY A 158 2.95 9.27 12.94
CA GLY A 158 3.53 10.51 13.48
C GLY A 158 5.02 10.70 13.18
N ASN A 159 5.72 9.66 12.71
CA ASN A 159 7.15 9.68 12.37
C ASN A 159 7.40 9.57 10.86
N THR A 160 7.35 8.35 10.34
CA THR A 160 7.53 8.05 8.91
C THR A 160 6.20 8.11 8.14
N ILE A 161 5.07 8.08 8.84
CA ILE A 161 3.71 8.28 8.29
C ILE A 161 3.10 9.53 8.92
N ASN A 162 2.73 10.50 8.07
CA ASN A 162 2.14 11.76 8.51
C ASN A 162 0.67 11.88 8.08
N TRP A 163 -0.24 11.82 9.05
CA TRP A 163 -1.69 11.96 8.85
C TRP A 163 -2.17 13.42 8.78
N GLY A 164 -1.32 14.40 9.07
CA GLY A 164 -1.61 15.82 8.91
C GLY A 164 -1.58 16.26 7.45
N ILE A 165 -0.93 15.47 6.57
CA ILE A 165 -0.86 15.71 5.13
C ILE A 165 -1.42 14.46 4.44
N THR A 166 -2.49 14.62 3.67
CA THR A 166 -3.14 13.51 2.96
C THR A 166 -3.24 13.77 1.48
N SER A 167 -3.16 12.71 0.69
CA SER A 167 -3.37 12.75 -0.76
C SER A 167 -4.83 12.51 -1.09
N ASN A 168 -5.33 13.22 -2.11
CA ASN A 168 -6.64 13.00 -2.70
C ASN A 168 -6.63 11.90 -3.79
N TYR A 169 -5.50 11.25 -4.00
CA TYR A 169 -5.35 10.20 -5.00
C TYR A 169 -6.24 8.99 -4.66
N ARG A 170 -6.88 8.42 -5.68
CA ARG A 170 -7.75 7.23 -5.57
C ARG A 170 -8.95 7.36 -4.61
N LYS A 171 -9.51 8.54 -4.45
CA LYS A 171 -10.69 8.77 -3.59
C LYS A 171 -11.99 8.12 -4.10
N GLY A 172 -12.05 7.66 -5.33
CA GLY A 172 -13.23 7.00 -5.89
C GLY A 172 -13.71 5.82 -5.04
N ILE A 173 -15.04 5.66 -4.96
CA ILE A 173 -15.73 4.59 -4.24
C ILE A 173 -16.51 3.77 -5.25
N ASP A 174 -16.12 2.50 -5.45
CA ASP A 174 -16.75 1.62 -6.44
C ASP A 174 -18.23 1.37 -6.12
N ALA A 175 -18.58 1.34 -4.83
CA ALA A 175 -19.96 1.20 -4.38
C ALA A 175 -20.85 2.38 -4.80
N ASP A 176 -20.30 3.61 -4.79
CA ASP A 176 -21.04 4.81 -5.21
C ASP A 176 -21.28 4.80 -6.73
N MET A 177 -20.33 4.29 -7.51
CA MET A 177 -20.52 4.11 -8.96
C MET A 177 -21.61 3.08 -9.25
N LYS A 178 -21.65 1.97 -8.49
CA LYS A 178 -22.72 0.99 -8.61
C LYS A 178 -24.08 1.60 -8.25
N LYS A 179 -24.15 2.33 -7.14
CA LYS A 179 -25.35 3.03 -6.69
C LYS A 179 -25.86 4.00 -7.76
N LEU A 180 -24.95 4.80 -8.34
CA LEU A 180 -25.30 5.72 -9.45
C LEU A 180 -25.88 4.96 -10.65
N ALA A 181 -25.27 3.83 -11.06
CA ALA A 181 -25.78 3.02 -12.17
C ALA A 181 -27.17 2.44 -11.87
N ASP A 182 -27.44 2.02 -10.64
CA ASP A 182 -28.75 1.53 -10.20
C ASP A 182 -29.78 2.68 -10.19
N GLU A 183 -29.42 3.87 -9.70
CA GLU A 183 -30.29 5.06 -9.68
C GLU A 183 -30.65 5.55 -11.09
N ILE A 184 -29.69 5.55 -12.03
CA ILE A 184 -29.95 5.88 -13.46
C ILE A 184 -30.93 4.84 -14.04
N SER A 185 -30.70 3.56 -13.78
CA SER A 185 -31.56 2.48 -14.28
C SER A 185 -32.98 2.53 -13.74
N ALA A 186 -33.14 3.04 -12.52
CA ALA A 186 -34.43 3.25 -11.86
C ALA A 186 -35.14 4.54 -12.29
N GLY A 187 -34.51 5.40 -13.12
CA GLY A 187 -35.07 6.68 -13.52
C GLY A 187 -35.08 7.74 -12.42
N ALA A 188 -34.24 7.56 -11.38
CA ALA A 188 -34.14 8.50 -10.26
C ALA A 188 -33.21 9.69 -10.56
N ILE A 189 -32.51 9.67 -11.68
CA ILE A 189 -31.57 10.71 -12.11
C ILE A 189 -32.19 11.46 -13.30
N GLY A 190 -32.30 12.77 -13.20
CA GLY A 190 -32.89 13.61 -14.25
C GLY A 190 -31.88 14.17 -15.27
N GLY A 191 -30.57 13.95 -15.04
CA GLY A 191 -29.51 14.38 -15.95
C GLY A 191 -28.14 13.93 -15.46
N LEU A 192 -27.21 13.68 -16.37
CA LEU A 192 -25.86 13.19 -16.08
C LEU A 192 -24.82 14.04 -16.80
N LEU A 193 -23.89 14.63 -16.05
CA LEU A 193 -22.72 15.29 -16.61
C LEU A 193 -21.53 14.32 -16.57
N VAL A 194 -20.99 13.99 -17.75
CA VAL A 194 -19.80 13.16 -17.90
C VAL A 194 -18.64 14.03 -18.36
N TYR A 195 -17.57 14.06 -17.57
CA TYR A 195 -16.39 14.86 -17.87
C TYR A 195 -15.13 14.00 -17.89
N ASP A 196 -14.39 14.03 -18.98
CA ASP A 196 -13.09 13.38 -19.20
C ASP A 196 -13.02 11.89 -18.82
N CYS A 197 -14.13 11.16 -18.99
CA CYS A 197 -14.21 9.73 -18.76
C CYS A 197 -15.22 9.07 -19.69
N ASN A 198 -15.09 7.75 -19.90
CA ASN A 198 -16.04 6.95 -20.65
C ASN A 198 -16.59 5.83 -19.76
N PRO A 199 -17.64 6.11 -18.95
CA PRO A 199 -18.17 5.14 -18.01
C PRO A 199 -18.78 3.92 -18.69
N VAL A 200 -19.33 4.06 -19.90
CA VAL A 200 -19.87 2.93 -20.66
C VAL A 200 -18.79 1.95 -21.07
N TYR A 201 -17.56 2.40 -21.30
CA TYR A 201 -16.44 1.54 -21.65
C TYR A 201 -15.74 0.95 -20.41
N THR A 202 -15.59 1.74 -19.35
CA THR A 202 -14.78 1.36 -18.19
C THR A 202 -15.56 0.64 -17.09
N TYR A 203 -16.88 0.81 -17.03
CA TYR A 203 -17.72 0.12 -16.06
C TYR A 203 -17.98 -1.35 -16.47
N PRO A 204 -17.92 -2.33 -15.56
CA PRO A 204 -18.10 -3.74 -15.90
C PRO A 204 -19.41 -4.03 -16.65
N ASP A 205 -20.54 -3.41 -16.21
CA ASP A 205 -21.84 -3.51 -16.87
C ASP A 205 -22.12 -2.34 -17.82
N GLY A 206 -21.11 -1.89 -18.56
CA GLY A 206 -21.16 -0.68 -19.37
C GLY A 206 -22.28 -0.66 -20.41
N LYS A 207 -22.60 -1.82 -21.04
CA LYS A 207 -23.73 -1.93 -21.97
C LYS A 207 -25.07 -1.56 -21.31
N LYS A 208 -25.35 -2.14 -20.14
CA LYS A 208 -26.55 -1.86 -19.35
C LYS A 208 -26.60 -0.40 -18.89
N LEU A 209 -25.45 0.14 -18.48
CA LEU A 209 -25.32 1.54 -18.11
C LEU A 209 -25.60 2.45 -19.31
N GLY A 210 -25.09 2.15 -20.51
CA GLY A 210 -25.36 2.90 -21.75
C GLY A 210 -26.83 2.90 -22.14
N GLU A 211 -27.50 1.75 -22.03
CA GLU A 211 -28.94 1.61 -22.25
C GLU A 211 -29.77 2.44 -21.23
N ALA A 212 -29.31 2.56 -20.00
CA ALA A 212 -29.97 3.37 -18.99
C ALA A 212 -29.73 4.89 -19.23
N ILE A 213 -28.49 5.29 -19.55
CA ILE A 213 -28.15 6.68 -19.87
C ILE A 213 -28.93 7.18 -21.09
N SER A 214 -29.17 6.33 -22.08
CA SER A 214 -29.94 6.72 -23.29
C SER A 214 -31.41 7.09 -23.02
N LYS A 215 -31.90 6.87 -21.80
CA LYS A 215 -33.27 7.19 -21.38
C LYS A 215 -33.34 8.49 -20.55
N LEU A 216 -32.20 9.11 -20.24
CA LEU A 216 -32.13 10.41 -19.58
C LEU A 216 -32.44 11.52 -20.60
#